data_cee641b019e0ea283fe3efea5f79a321
#
_entry.id   cee641b019e0ea283fe3efea5f79a321
#
_cell.length_a   1.000
_cell.length_b   1.000
_cell.length_c   1.000
_cell.angle_alpha   90.00
_cell.angle_beta   90.00
_cell.angle_gamma   90.00
#
_symmetry.space_group_name_H-M   'P 1'
#
loop_
_entity.id
_entity.type
_entity.pdbx_description
1 polymer ?
#
loop_
_entity_poly.entity_id
_entity_poly.type
_entity_poly.pdbx_seq_one_letter_code
_entity_poly.pdbx_strand_id
1 'polypeptide(L)'
;MKQYLDLLHRVLTEGTEKSDRTGTGTISVFGHQMRFNLDEGFPCLTTKKLHLKSIIYELLWFLQGDTNAKYLQEHGVRIWNEWADENGDLGHIYGYQWRSWPDYDGGFIDQISEAVETIKHNPDSRRIIVSCLLYTSDAADEL
;
A
#
# COMPACT_ATOMS: atom_id res chain seq x y z
N MET A 1 0.56 -10.60 -18.05
CA MET A 1 1.10 -9.31 -17.54
C MET A 1 1.35 -8.28 -18.66
N LYS A 2 0.65 -8.43 -19.78
CA LYS A 2 0.73 -7.53 -20.96
C LYS A 2 0.38 -6.07 -20.57
N GLN A 3 -0.64 -5.87 -19.73
CA GLN A 3 -1.12 -4.55 -19.30
C GLN A 3 0.00 -3.69 -18.68
N TYR A 4 0.86 -4.30 -17.86
CA TYR A 4 2.00 -3.62 -17.26
C TYR A 4 3.09 -3.27 -18.30
N LEU A 5 3.37 -4.19 -19.21
CA LEU A 5 4.34 -3.95 -20.28
C LEU A 5 3.86 -2.85 -21.25
N ASP A 6 2.56 -2.81 -21.55
CA ASP A 6 1.95 -1.76 -22.36
C ASP A 6 2.05 -0.39 -21.66
N LEU A 7 1.85 -0.35 -20.33
CA LEU A 7 2.06 0.88 -19.54
C LEU A 7 3.53 1.34 -19.61
N LEU A 8 4.49 0.44 -19.38
CA LEU A 8 5.92 0.77 -19.48
C LEU A 8 6.28 1.30 -20.86
N HIS A 9 5.81 0.65 -21.91
CA HIS A 9 6.04 1.11 -23.28
C HIS A 9 5.46 2.51 -23.50
N ARG A 10 4.22 2.75 -23.05
CA ARG A 10 3.58 4.06 -23.15
C ARG A 10 4.35 5.16 -22.41
N VAL A 11 4.80 4.87 -21.19
CA VAL A 11 5.61 5.83 -20.42
C VAL A 11 6.90 6.18 -21.15
N LEU A 12 7.58 5.21 -21.71
CA LEU A 12 8.84 5.42 -22.44
C LEU A 12 8.68 6.18 -23.76
N THR A 13 7.54 6.02 -24.44
CA THR A 13 7.32 6.60 -25.78
C THR A 13 6.54 7.91 -25.76
N GLU A 14 5.66 8.12 -24.79
CA GLU A 14 4.74 9.24 -24.72
C GLU A 14 4.94 10.10 -23.45
N GLY A 15 5.78 9.64 -22.51
CA GLY A 15 5.97 10.29 -21.22
C GLY A 15 6.71 11.62 -21.31
N THR A 16 6.39 12.50 -20.40
CA THR A 16 7.07 13.80 -20.21
C THR A 16 8.16 13.64 -19.16
N GLU A 17 9.37 14.06 -19.50
CA GLU A 17 10.48 14.13 -18.54
C GLU A 17 10.25 15.24 -17.52
N LYS A 18 10.51 14.94 -16.25
CA LYS A 18 10.47 15.89 -15.14
C LYS A 18 11.70 15.71 -14.27
N SER A 19 12.25 16.81 -13.78
CA SER A 19 13.25 16.77 -12.72
C SER A 19 12.61 16.43 -11.38
N ASP A 20 13.37 15.81 -10.50
CA ASP A 20 13.00 15.55 -9.10
C ASP A 20 14.09 16.06 -8.14
N ARG A 21 13.81 15.99 -6.82
CA ARG A 21 14.76 16.44 -5.79
C ARG A 21 16.04 15.61 -5.72
N THR A 22 16.05 14.38 -6.25
CA THR A 22 17.21 13.47 -6.23
C THR A 22 18.14 13.69 -7.42
N GLY A 23 17.73 14.45 -8.42
CA GLY A 23 18.49 14.68 -9.66
C GLY A 23 18.46 13.51 -10.65
N THR A 24 17.76 12.42 -10.33
CA THR A 24 17.59 11.26 -11.22
C THR A 24 16.57 11.58 -12.33
N GLY A 25 15.54 12.35 -12.00
CA GLY A 25 14.42 12.65 -12.87
C GLY A 25 13.41 11.52 -13.01
N THR A 26 12.28 11.83 -13.62
CA THR A 26 11.20 10.89 -13.89
C THR A 26 10.64 11.09 -15.28
N ILE A 27 10.11 10.01 -15.88
CA ILE A 27 9.29 10.08 -17.09
C ILE A 27 7.87 9.67 -16.70
N SER A 28 6.88 10.49 -17.00
CA SER A 28 5.51 10.25 -16.57
C SER A 28 4.46 10.58 -17.62
N VAL A 29 3.35 9.82 -17.59
CA VAL A 29 2.12 10.11 -18.32
C VAL A 29 1.01 10.46 -17.32
N PHE A 30 0.07 11.30 -17.72
CA PHE A 30 -1.09 11.62 -16.89
C PHE A 30 -2.15 10.53 -17.02
N GLY A 31 -2.20 9.65 -16.03
CA GLY A 31 -3.21 8.61 -15.93
C GLY A 31 -3.06 7.48 -16.96
N HIS A 32 -3.31 6.27 -16.52
CA HIS A 32 -3.39 5.09 -17.36
C HIS A 32 -4.30 4.07 -16.69
N GLN A 33 -5.24 3.50 -17.44
CA GLN A 33 -6.14 2.46 -16.93
C GLN A 33 -5.63 1.09 -17.31
N MET A 34 -5.42 0.23 -16.31
CA MET A 34 -5.18 -1.20 -16.52
C MET A 34 -6.38 -1.99 -16.02
N ARG A 35 -6.75 -3.05 -16.75
CA ARG A 35 -7.81 -3.99 -16.36
C ARG A 35 -7.25 -5.39 -16.24
N PHE A 36 -7.63 -6.06 -15.16
CA PHE A 36 -7.24 -7.43 -14.87
C PHE A 36 -8.48 -8.27 -14.63
N ASN A 37 -8.56 -9.43 -15.26
CA ASN A 37 -9.58 -10.41 -14.97
C ASN A 37 -9.08 -11.29 -13.82
N LEU A 38 -9.70 -11.19 -12.65
CA LEU A 38 -9.28 -11.94 -11.46
C LEU A 38 -9.62 -13.43 -11.54
N ASP A 39 -10.52 -13.86 -12.45
CA ASP A 39 -10.78 -15.26 -12.73
C ASP A 39 -9.57 -15.97 -13.36
N GLU A 40 -8.68 -15.21 -13.99
CA GLU A 40 -7.41 -15.70 -14.53
C GLU A 40 -6.29 -15.77 -13.49
N GLY A 41 -6.56 -15.34 -12.27
CA GLY A 41 -5.64 -15.33 -11.14
C GLY A 41 -5.24 -13.93 -10.70
N PHE A 42 -4.47 -13.88 -9.61
CA PHE A 42 -3.97 -12.62 -9.06
C PHE A 42 -2.93 -11.98 -10.00
N PRO A 43 -3.05 -10.68 -10.32
CA PRO A 43 -2.19 -9.99 -11.30
C PRO A 43 -0.78 -9.70 -10.76
N CYS A 44 -0.07 -10.73 -10.35
CA CYS A 44 1.29 -10.63 -9.85
C CYS A 44 2.28 -10.34 -10.98
N LEU A 45 3.15 -9.34 -10.80
CA LEU A 45 4.16 -9.00 -11.79
C LEU A 45 5.19 -10.13 -11.97
N THR A 46 5.54 -10.43 -13.22
CA THR A 46 6.52 -11.45 -13.59
C THR A 46 7.79 -10.88 -14.21
N THR A 47 7.88 -9.56 -14.33
CA THR A 47 9.03 -8.85 -14.89
C THR A 47 10.25 -8.82 -13.95
N LYS A 48 10.03 -9.11 -12.68
CA LYS A 48 11.08 -9.39 -11.69
C LYS A 48 10.62 -10.46 -10.71
N LYS A 49 11.56 -11.09 -10.02
CA LYS A 49 11.26 -12.06 -8.96
C LYS A 49 10.72 -11.32 -7.75
N LEU A 50 9.43 -11.51 -7.43
CA LEU A 50 8.81 -10.99 -6.23
C LEU A 50 9.04 -11.91 -5.04
N HIS A 51 9.26 -11.33 -3.86
CA HIS A 51 9.39 -12.07 -2.62
C HIS A 51 8.02 -12.17 -1.93
N LEU A 52 7.18 -13.09 -2.43
CA LEU A 52 5.78 -13.25 -2.00
C LEU A 52 5.64 -13.43 -0.48
N LYS A 53 6.60 -14.09 0.16
CA LYS A 53 6.60 -14.24 1.62
C LYS A 53 6.55 -12.89 2.33
N SER A 54 7.40 -11.95 1.94
CA SER A 54 7.40 -10.60 2.54
C SER A 54 6.08 -9.88 2.29
N ILE A 55 5.55 -9.94 1.07
CA ILE A 55 4.29 -9.27 0.70
C ILE A 55 3.12 -9.82 1.54
N ILE A 56 3.03 -11.13 1.71
CA ILE A 56 1.94 -11.76 2.46
C ILE A 56 2.04 -11.42 3.95
N TYR A 57 3.23 -11.55 4.57
CA TYR A 57 3.39 -11.24 5.99
C TYR A 57 3.21 -9.75 6.29
N GLU A 58 3.65 -8.87 5.41
CA GLU A 58 3.40 -7.43 5.53
C GLU A 58 1.91 -7.12 5.50
N LEU A 59 1.16 -7.68 4.54
CA LEU A 59 -0.29 -7.49 4.47
C LEU A 59 -1.00 -8.02 5.73
N LEU A 60 -0.63 -9.21 6.19
CA LEU A 60 -1.21 -9.78 7.43
C LEU A 60 -0.89 -8.91 8.64
N TRP A 61 0.29 -8.35 8.72
CA TRP A 61 0.72 -7.43 9.76
C TRP A 61 -0.11 -6.14 9.76
N PHE A 62 -0.33 -5.52 8.59
CA PHE A 62 -1.22 -4.36 8.47
C PHE A 62 -2.66 -4.68 8.87
N LEU A 63 -3.19 -5.83 8.44
CA LEU A 63 -4.55 -6.27 8.78
C LEU A 63 -4.74 -6.54 10.28
N GLN A 64 -3.69 -6.88 11.01
CA GLN A 64 -3.71 -7.01 12.46
C GLN A 64 -3.70 -5.65 13.19
N GLY A 65 -3.40 -4.56 12.50
CA GLY A 65 -3.24 -3.23 13.09
C GLY A 65 -1.93 -3.08 13.86
N ASP A 66 -1.01 -4.04 13.69
CA ASP A 66 0.28 -4.02 14.35
C ASP A 66 1.23 -3.01 13.68
N THR A 67 2.05 -2.36 14.49
CA THR A 67 3.06 -1.38 14.06
C THR A 67 4.47 -1.76 14.47
N ASN A 68 4.64 -2.92 15.13
CA ASN A 68 5.95 -3.36 15.58
C ASN A 68 6.57 -4.39 14.62
N ALA A 69 7.78 -4.11 14.15
CA ALA A 69 8.49 -4.92 13.18
C ALA A 69 8.88 -6.34 13.69
N LYS A 70 8.78 -6.61 15.00
CA LYS A 70 9.12 -7.93 15.58
C LYS A 70 8.32 -9.06 14.96
N TYR A 71 7.02 -8.87 14.73
CA TYR A 71 6.21 -9.86 14.02
C TYR A 71 6.81 -10.24 12.67
N LEU A 72 7.23 -9.26 11.89
CA LEU A 72 7.84 -9.48 10.58
C LEU A 72 9.20 -10.19 10.72
N GLN A 73 10.01 -9.77 11.68
CA GLN A 73 11.35 -10.34 11.95
C GLN A 73 11.26 -11.81 12.35
N GLU A 74 10.32 -12.18 13.21
CA GLU A 74 10.06 -13.57 13.64
C GLU A 74 9.71 -14.46 12.44
N HIS A 75 9.09 -13.90 11.41
CA HIS A 75 8.78 -14.59 10.17
C HIS A 75 9.86 -14.45 9.09
N GLY A 76 11.03 -13.88 9.44
CA GLY A 76 12.16 -13.71 8.53
C GLY A 76 11.96 -12.64 7.46
N VAL A 77 11.07 -11.69 7.70
CA VAL A 77 10.81 -10.51 6.86
C VAL A 77 11.49 -9.30 7.49
N ARG A 78 12.30 -8.57 6.71
CA ARG A 78 13.16 -7.50 7.22
C ARG A 78 12.97 -6.17 6.52
N ILE A 79 11.93 -6.05 5.70
CA ILE A 79 11.72 -4.89 4.83
C ILE A 79 11.43 -3.59 5.57
N TRP A 80 11.07 -3.67 6.85
CA TRP A 80 10.78 -2.52 7.72
C TRP A 80 11.85 -2.24 8.77
N ASN A 81 12.95 -2.99 8.81
CA ASN A 81 13.97 -2.86 9.88
C ASN A 81 14.66 -1.51 9.90
N GLU A 82 14.83 -0.86 8.74
CA GLU A 82 15.56 0.41 8.62
C GLU A 82 14.79 1.60 9.22
N TRP A 83 13.47 1.46 9.32
CA TRP A 83 12.58 2.52 9.81
C TRP A 83 12.08 2.30 11.24
N ALA A 84 12.31 1.12 11.80
CA ALA A 84 11.90 0.79 13.15
C ALA A 84 12.87 1.41 14.18
N ASP A 85 12.33 1.87 15.31
CA ASP A 85 13.12 2.31 16.45
C ASP A 85 13.86 1.15 17.13
N GLU A 86 14.58 1.43 18.22
CA GLU A 86 15.31 0.43 19.01
C GLU A 86 14.41 -0.66 19.65
N ASN A 87 13.12 -0.39 19.79
CA ASN A 87 12.12 -1.32 20.32
C ASN A 87 11.40 -2.09 19.20
N GLY A 88 11.67 -1.74 17.94
CA GLY A 88 11.02 -2.28 16.75
C GLY A 88 9.71 -1.58 16.39
N ASP A 89 9.38 -0.47 17.02
CA ASP A 89 8.16 0.29 16.75
C ASP A 89 8.34 1.25 15.56
N LEU A 90 7.28 1.39 14.77
CA LEU A 90 7.20 2.24 13.58
C LEU A 90 6.17 3.37 13.74
N GLY A 91 5.50 3.46 14.89
CA GLY A 91 4.48 4.47 15.16
C GLY A 91 3.20 4.29 14.33
N HIS A 92 2.55 5.38 13.96
CA HIS A 92 1.22 5.38 13.35
C HIS A 92 1.27 5.13 11.83
N ILE A 93 1.76 3.95 11.44
CA ILE A 93 1.81 3.52 10.03
C ILE A 93 0.52 2.83 9.57
N TYR A 94 0.56 2.15 8.42
CA TYR A 94 -0.60 1.60 7.72
C TYR A 94 -1.54 0.73 8.58
N GLY A 95 -1.00 -0.17 9.42
CA GLY A 95 -1.81 -1.02 10.29
C GLY A 95 -2.66 -0.21 11.27
N TYR A 96 -2.05 0.79 11.91
CA TYR A 96 -2.75 1.70 12.81
C TYR A 96 -3.85 2.49 12.07
N GLN A 97 -3.52 3.04 10.90
CA GLN A 97 -4.45 3.81 10.10
C GLN A 97 -5.65 2.98 9.62
N TRP A 98 -5.44 1.73 9.29
CA TRP A 98 -6.50 0.84 8.80
C TRP A 98 -7.40 0.33 9.91
N ARG A 99 -6.87 0.13 11.12
CA ARG A 99 -7.55 -0.61 12.18
C ARG A 99 -7.93 0.23 13.40
N SER A 100 -7.30 1.39 13.59
CA SER A 100 -7.45 2.14 14.84
C SER A 100 -7.24 3.64 14.64
N TRP A 101 -7.80 4.21 13.58
CA TRP A 101 -7.68 5.64 13.34
C TRP A 101 -8.51 6.45 14.34
N PRO A 102 -7.97 7.50 14.98
CA PRO A 102 -8.72 8.32 15.92
C PRO A 102 -9.91 9.02 15.25
N ASP A 103 -11.07 8.96 15.88
CA ASP A 103 -12.25 9.70 15.50
C ASP A 103 -12.34 11.04 16.25
N TYR A 104 -13.05 12.00 15.68
CA TYR A 104 -13.28 13.31 16.26
C TYR A 104 -14.00 13.28 17.63
N ASP A 105 -14.81 12.26 17.87
CA ASP A 105 -15.58 12.05 19.11
C ASP A 105 -14.77 11.31 20.20
N GLY A 106 -13.47 11.07 19.99
CA GLY A 106 -12.59 10.41 20.92
C GLY A 106 -12.62 8.88 20.87
N GLY A 107 -13.27 8.30 19.86
CA GLY A 107 -13.27 6.88 19.54
C GLY A 107 -12.19 6.52 18.51
N PHE A 108 -12.34 5.33 17.92
CA PHE A 108 -11.49 4.83 16.85
C PHE A 108 -12.31 4.28 15.69
N ILE A 109 -11.83 4.50 14.49
CA ILE A 109 -12.40 3.99 13.24
C ILE A 109 -11.58 2.77 12.81
N ASP A 110 -12.25 1.62 12.65
CA ASP A 110 -11.69 0.40 12.06
C ASP A 110 -12.17 0.28 10.61
N GLN A 111 -11.44 0.88 9.69
CA GLN A 111 -11.80 0.92 8.26
C GLN A 111 -11.92 -0.46 7.64
N ILE A 112 -11.09 -1.42 8.04
CA ILE A 112 -11.13 -2.80 7.52
C ILE A 112 -12.41 -3.50 7.96
N SER A 113 -12.77 -3.41 9.24
CA SER A 113 -14.01 -4.01 9.73
C SER A 113 -15.24 -3.38 9.06
N GLU A 114 -15.28 -2.07 8.91
CA GLU A 114 -16.37 -1.36 8.21
C GLU A 114 -16.48 -1.78 6.74
N ALA A 115 -15.35 -1.90 6.04
CA ALA A 115 -15.33 -2.37 4.65
C ALA A 115 -15.85 -3.81 4.53
N VAL A 116 -15.42 -4.72 5.41
CA VAL A 116 -15.87 -6.12 5.45
C VAL A 116 -17.37 -6.21 5.72
N GLU A 117 -17.88 -5.48 6.72
CA GLU A 117 -19.33 -5.48 7.03
C GLU A 117 -20.14 -4.87 5.88
N THR A 118 -19.62 -3.83 5.24
CA THR A 118 -20.30 -3.25 4.07
C THR A 118 -20.34 -4.24 2.91
N ILE A 119 -19.26 -4.97 2.63
CA ILE A 119 -19.24 -6.01 1.58
C ILE A 119 -20.27 -7.12 1.87
N LYS A 120 -20.42 -7.54 3.13
CA LYS A 120 -21.38 -8.57 3.53
C LYS A 120 -22.85 -8.14 3.35
N HIS A 121 -23.17 -6.90 3.69
CA HIS A 121 -24.55 -6.43 3.77
C HIS A 121 -24.99 -5.59 2.56
N ASN A 122 -24.05 -4.94 1.87
CA ASN A 122 -24.30 -4.10 0.71
C ASN A 122 -23.08 -4.10 -0.24
N PRO A 123 -22.80 -5.22 -0.95
CA PRO A 123 -21.60 -5.37 -1.78
C PRO A 123 -21.54 -4.36 -2.95
N ASP A 124 -22.70 -3.82 -3.38
CA ASP A 124 -22.77 -2.82 -4.44
C ASP A 124 -22.60 -1.37 -3.94
N SER A 125 -22.24 -1.19 -2.68
CA SER A 125 -22.00 0.13 -2.11
C SER A 125 -20.86 0.85 -2.84
N ARG A 126 -21.09 2.11 -3.20
CA ARG A 126 -20.10 3.01 -3.78
C ARG A 126 -19.25 3.74 -2.72
N ARG A 127 -19.35 3.33 -1.45
CA ARG A 127 -18.72 3.96 -0.28
C ARG A 127 -17.73 3.04 0.45
N ILE A 128 -17.31 1.94 -0.18
CA ILE A 128 -16.31 1.03 0.38
C ILE A 128 -14.94 1.64 0.07
N ILE A 129 -14.33 2.26 1.07
CA ILE A 129 -13.04 2.92 0.96
C ILE A 129 -12.22 2.54 2.19
N VAL A 130 -10.96 2.16 1.96
CA VAL A 130 -9.91 2.07 2.97
C VAL A 130 -8.80 3.01 2.54
N SER A 131 -8.45 3.98 3.35
CA SER A 131 -7.47 5.02 3.03
C SER A 131 -6.40 5.13 4.12
N CYS A 132 -5.18 5.40 3.71
CA CYS A 132 -4.05 5.73 4.59
C CYS A 132 -3.34 7.02 4.18
N LEU A 133 -3.96 7.82 3.30
CA LEU A 133 -3.41 9.12 2.88
C LEU A 133 -3.71 10.16 3.96
N LEU A 134 -2.67 10.58 4.67
CA LEU A 134 -2.72 11.66 5.65
C LEU A 134 -2.12 12.92 5.04
N TYR A 135 -2.93 13.93 4.87
CA TYR A 135 -2.49 15.22 4.31
C TYR A 135 -1.60 16.04 5.27
N THR A 136 -1.55 15.70 6.55
CA THR A 136 -0.88 16.49 7.58
C THR A 136 0.40 15.87 8.12
N SER A 137 0.70 14.63 7.77
CA SER A 137 1.99 13.99 8.03
C SER A 137 2.47 13.39 6.73
N ASP A 138 3.31 14.13 6.03
CA ASP A 138 3.86 13.67 4.76
C ASP A 138 5.02 12.71 5.00
N ALA A 139 4.69 11.48 5.33
CA ALA A 139 5.69 10.41 5.41
C ALA A 139 6.34 10.11 4.04
N ALA A 140 5.77 10.61 2.94
CA ALA A 140 6.34 10.45 1.61
C ALA A 140 7.37 11.53 1.27
N ASP A 141 7.33 12.69 1.93
CA ASP A 141 8.28 13.77 1.71
C ASP A 141 9.53 13.69 2.62
N GLU A 142 9.54 12.75 3.59
CA GLU A 142 10.68 12.54 4.49
C GLU A 142 11.59 11.38 4.07
N LEU A 143 11.35 10.75 2.91
CA LEU A 143 12.19 9.67 2.37
C LEU A 143 13.12 10.16 1.27
#